data_c3acd11ef6f404c30bd55ce9358bfcd3
#
_entry.id   c3acd11ef6f404c30bd55ce9358bfcd3
#
_cell.length_a   1.000
_cell.length_b   1.000
_cell.length_c   1.000
_cell.angle_alpha   90.00
_cell.angle_beta   90.00
_cell.angle_gamma   90.00
#
_symmetry.space_group_name_H-M   'P 1'
#
loop_
_entity.id
_entity.type
_entity.pdbx_description
1 polymer ?
#
loop_
_entity_poly.entity_id
_entity_poly.type
_entity_poly.pdbx_seq_one_letter_code
_entity_poly.pdbx_strand_id
1 'polypeptide(L)'
;MTRQRLEVYNKVMFFKHINTSQVPMMAAAIVGACRESGWALDVQPQLLGAIFSALFNFDEDFRTLPAATIDEVAAAFPNAEQRREIVDLMLICELCLHEIPAKLSDSIDRWAADLGVNDIDLTVARELAQGAQARAQYDLYRNG
;
A
#
# COMPACT_ATOMS: atom_id res chain seq x y z
N MET A 1 11.02 -19.84 7.73
CA MET A 1 11.50 -19.03 6.58
C MET A 1 12.30 -17.85 7.11
N THR A 2 13.48 -17.61 6.58
CA THR A 2 14.29 -16.45 6.99
C THR A 2 13.69 -15.16 6.41
N ARG A 3 13.99 -14.02 7.05
CA ARG A 3 13.60 -12.70 6.54
C ARG A 3 14.03 -12.49 5.08
N GLN A 4 15.26 -12.87 4.77
CA GLN A 4 15.80 -12.71 3.41
C GLN A 4 15.03 -13.55 2.38
N ARG A 5 14.66 -14.77 2.71
CA ARG A 5 13.85 -15.63 1.83
C ARG A 5 12.46 -15.06 1.64
N LEU A 6 11.85 -14.55 2.70
CA LEU A 6 10.54 -13.92 2.63
C LEU A 6 10.57 -12.69 1.71
N GLU A 7 11.58 -11.84 1.83
CA GLU A 7 11.77 -10.68 0.98
C GLU A 7 11.86 -11.05 -0.49
N VAL A 8 12.70 -12.03 -0.83
CA VAL A 8 12.86 -12.51 -2.21
C VAL A 8 11.56 -13.08 -2.74
N TYR A 9 10.89 -13.91 -1.96
CA TYR A 9 9.63 -14.55 -2.36
C TYR A 9 8.56 -13.49 -2.66
N ASN A 10 8.34 -12.56 -1.74
CA ASN A 10 7.30 -11.55 -1.88
C ASN A 10 7.61 -10.56 -3.01
N LYS A 11 8.88 -10.17 -3.16
CA LYS A 11 9.30 -9.28 -4.25
C LYS A 11 9.07 -9.91 -5.62
N VAL A 12 9.36 -11.20 -5.77
CA VAL A 12 9.16 -11.92 -7.03
C VAL A 12 7.68 -12.13 -7.31
N MET A 13 6.89 -12.46 -6.29
CA MET A 13 5.48 -12.85 -6.47
C MET A 13 4.53 -11.65 -6.52
N PHE A 14 4.80 -10.57 -5.74
CA PHE A 14 3.85 -9.47 -5.55
C PHE A 14 4.39 -8.10 -5.95
N PHE A 15 5.67 -7.83 -5.71
CA PHE A 15 6.27 -6.52 -5.90
C PHE A 15 7.53 -6.59 -6.76
N LYS A 16 7.44 -7.39 -7.83
CA LYS A 16 8.59 -7.70 -8.68
C LYS A 16 9.09 -6.54 -9.53
N HIS A 17 8.28 -5.49 -9.71
CA HIS A 17 8.62 -4.36 -10.57
C HIS A 17 9.30 -3.21 -9.81
N ILE A 18 9.34 -3.27 -8.48
CA ILE A 18 9.93 -2.22 -7.66
C ILE A 18 11.37 -2.59 -7.31
N ASN A 19 12.30 -1.70 -7.65
CA ASN A 19 13.72 -1.86 -7.30
C ASN A 19 13.99 -1.34 -5.89
N THR A 20 15.04 -1.88 -5.25
CA THR A 20 15.42 -1.49 -3.89
C THR A 20 15.65 0.01 -3.76
N SER A 21 16.28 0.63 -4.77
CA SER A 21 16.53 2.07 -4.78
C SER A 21 15.27 2.93 -4.85
N GLN A 22 14.14 2.35 -5.28
CA GLN A 22 12.87 3.05 -5.42
C GLN A 22 11.97 2.94 -4.16
N VAL A 23 12.35 2.10 -3.20
CA VAL A 23 11.55 1.86 -1.99
C VAL A 23 11.28 3.15 -1.19
N PRO A 24 12.28 4.04 -0.95
CA PRO A 24 12.00 5.29 -0.24
C PRO A 24 10.95 6.17 -0.93
N MET A 25 10.98 6.26 -2.25
CA MET A 25 9.98 7.04 -3.00
C MET A 25 8.60 6.38 -2.96
N MET A 26 8.55 5.06 -3.00
CA MET A 26 7.30 4.32 -2.84
C MET A 26 6.68 4.58 -1.46
N ALA A 27 7.49 4.55 -0.40
CA ALA A 27 7.05 4.87 0.95
C ALA A 27 6.51 6.31 1.03
N ALA A 28 7.23 7.26 0.42
CA ALA A 28 6.81 8.66 0.36
C ALA A 28 5.49 8.84 -0.41
N ALA A 29 5.25 8.02 -1.44
CA ALA A 29 3.99 8.02 -2.18
C ALA A 29 2.81 7.60 -1.31
N ILE A 30 2.97 6.53 -0.54
CA ILE A 30 1.93 6.05 0.36
C ILE A 30 1.63 7.07 1.45
N VAL A 31 2.66 7.68 2.01
CA VAL A 31 2.52 8.77 2.97
C VAL A 31 1.75 9.95 2.36
N GLY A 32 2.07 10.32 1.13
CA GLY A 32 1.40 11.40 0.42
C GLY A 32 -0.09 11.14 0.18
N ALA A 33 -0.43 9.91 -0.18
CA ALA A 33 -1.82 9.53 -0.45
C ALA A 33 -2.63 9.32 0.83
N CYS A 34 -2.05 8.72 1.85
CA CYS A 34 -2.78 8.22 3.01
C CYS A 34 -2.63 9.13 4.23
N ARG A 35 -1.41 9.49 4.63
CA ARG A 35 -1.19 10.36 5.80
C ARG A 35 -1.73 11.76 5.57
N GLU A 36 -1.60 12.29 4.36
CA GLU A 36 -2.08 13.63 4.03
C GLU A 36 -3.61 13.72 4.04
N SER A 37 -4.29 12.59 3.89
CA SER A 37 -5.75 12.52 4.09
C SER A 37 -6.13 12.33 5.57
N GLY A 38 -5.14 12.17 6.45
CA GLY A 38 -5.29 11.97 7.88
C GLY A 38 -5.28 10.50 8.28
N TRP A 39 -4.28 10.11 9.08
CA TRP A 39 -4.31 8.78 9.70
C TRP A 39 -5.49 8.73 10.67
N ALA A 40 -6.38 7.78 10.48
CA ALA A 40 -7.51 7.59 11.39
C ALA A 40 -7.05 6.93 12.71
N LEU A 41 -6.05 6.04 12.64
CA LEU A 41 -5.51 5.29 13.77
C LEU A 41 -4.00 5.11 13.60
N ASP A 42 -3.29 4.92 14.71
CA ASP A 42 -1.85 4.60 14.68
C ASP A 42 -1.54 3.24 14.03
N VAL A 43 -2.54 2.39 13.87
CA VAL A 43 -2.37 1.07 13.24
C VAL A 43 -1.86 1.19 11.80
N GLN A 44 -2.26 2.22 11.07
CA GLN A 44 -1.84 2.41 9.69
C GLN A 44 -0.33 2.60 9.55
N PRO A 45 0.32 3.55 10.23
CA PRO A 45 1.77 3.68 10.15
C PRO A 45 2.51 2.48 10.74
N GLN A 46 1.98 1.83 11.76
CA GLN A 46 2.56 0.63 12.34
C GLN A 46 2.54 -0.53 11.34
N LEU A 47 1.41 -0.74 10.68
CA LEU A 47 1.24 -1.81 9.69
C LEU A 47 2.18 -1.59 8.50
N LEU A 48 2.23 -0.39 7.97
CA LEU A 48 3.12 -0.05 6.85
C LEU A 48 4.58 -0.22 7.24
N GLY A 49 4.97 0.20 8.44
CA GLY A 49 6.31 0.00 8.95
C GLY A 49 6.68 -1.48 9.00
N ALA A 50 5.79 -2.32 9.49
CA ALA A 50 6.00 -3.76 9.56
C ALA A 50 6.13 -4.40 8.16
N ILE A 51 5.26 -4.01 7.22
CA ILE A 51 5.28 -4.52 5.85
C ILE A 51 6.58 -4.12 5.15
N PHE A 52 6.95 -2.85 5.21
CA PHE A 52 8.16 -2.36 4.54
C PHE A 52 9.43 -2.94 5.16
N SER A 53 9.45 -3.14 6.46
CA SER A 53 10.57 -3.81 7.13
C SER A 53 10.70 -5.26 6.65
N ALA A 54 9.58 -6.00 6.62
CA ALA A 54 9.58 -7.41 6.24
C ALA A 54 9.87 -7.63 4.76
N LEU A 55 9.29 -6.83 3.86
CA LEU A 55 9.38 -7.04 2.42
C LEU A 55 10.58 -6.35 1.78
N PHE A 56 10.95 -5.18 2.27
CA PHE A 56 11.93 -4.32 1.60
C PHE A 56 13.13 -3.97 2.46
N ASN A 57 13.20 -4.47 3.69
CA ASN A 57 14.26 -4.13 4.65
C ASN A 57 14.37 -2.60 4.87
N PHE A 58 13.22 -1.94 4.89
CA PHE A 58 13.10 -0.49 5.04
C PHE A 58 12.46 -0.22 6.41
N ASP A 59 13.21 0.36 7.34
CA ASP A 59 12.86 0.47 8.76
C ASP A 59 12.56 1.91 9.21
N GLU A 60 12.09 2.76 8.31
CA GLU A 60 11.77 4.15 8.63
C GLU A 60 10.36 4.28 9.24
N ASP A 61 10.17 5.35 10.03
CA ASP A 61 8.89 5.64 10.69
C ASP A 61 7.95 6.37 9.72
N PHE A 62 6.85 5.74 9.35
CA PHE A 62 5.88 6.31 8.41
C PHE A 62 5.17 7.55 8.95
N ARG A 63 5.21 7.78 10.26
CA ARG A 63 4.65 9.01 10.85
C ARG A 63 5.47 10.24 10.54
N THR A 64 6.77 10.09 10.31
CA THR A 64 7.71 11.20 10.11
C THR A 64 8.32 11.26 8.72
N LEU A 65 8.06 10.28 7.86
CA LEU A 65 8.58 10.28 6.48
C LEU A 65 8.05 11.50 5.70
N PRO A 66 8.88 12.11 4.84
CA PRO A 66 8.38 13.15 3.94
C PRO A 66 7.39 12.57 2.94
N ALA A 67 6.32 13.33 2.64
CA ALA A 67 5.34 12.95 1.64
C ALA A 67 5.84 13.37 0.25
N ALA A 68 5.61 12.51 -0.75
CA ALA A 68 5.84 12.85 -2.15
C ALA A 68 4.55 13.36 -2.79
N THR A 69 4.69 14.17 -3.82
CA THR A 69 3.59 14.59 -4.67
C THR A 69 3.33 13.55 -5.77
N ILE A 70 2.15 13.59 -6.38
CA ILE A 70 1.80 12.70 -7.49
C ILE A 70 2.79 12.87 -8.65
N ASP A 71 3.18 14.11 -8.97
CA ASP A 71 4.13 14.39 -10.04
C ASP A 71 5.51 13.78 -9.78
N GLU A 72 6.00 13.86 -8.54
CA GLU A 72 7.28 13.25 -8.15
C GLU A 72 7.22 11.73 -8.31
N VAL A 73 6.13 11.13 -7.89
CA VAL A 73 5.93 9.68 -7.98
C VAL A 73 5.82 9.22 -9.44
N ALA A 74 5.05 9.96 -10.25
CA ALA A 74 4.92 9.65 -11.67
C ALA A 74 6.25 9.70 -12.40
N ALA A 75 7.10 10.67 -12.05
CA ALA A 75 8.45 10.80 -12.63
C ALA A 75 9.36 9.65 -12.20
N ALA A 76 9.28 9.23 -10.92
CA ALA A 76 10.13 8.16 -10.38
C ALA A 76 9.70 6.76 -10.84
N PHE A 77 8.43 6.58 -11.19
CA PHE A 77 7.85 5.29 -11.60
C PHE A 77 7.16 5.41 -12.95
N PRO A 78 7.92 5.39 -14.05
CA PRO A 78 7.34 5.53 -15.39
C PRO A 78 6.56 4.30 -15.86
N ASN A 79 6.74 3.15 -15.24
CA ASN A 79 6.19 1.87 -15.64
C ASN A 79 4.81 1.66 -15.00
N ALA A 80 3.82 1.23 -15.80
CA ALA A 80 2.45 1.02 -15.36
C ALA A 80 2.33 -0.04 -14.26
N GLU A 81 3.11 -1.10 -14.33
CA GLU A 81 3.11 -2.17 -13.33
C GLU A 81 3.63 -1.67 -11.98
N GLN A 82 4.65 -0.82 -11.98
CA GLN A 82 5.16 -0.18 -10.76
C GLN A 82 4.08 0.67 -10.09
N ARG A 83 3.37 1.46 -10.88
CA ARG A 83 2.31 2.33 -10.39
C ARG A 83 1.16 1.54 -9.78
N ARG A 84 0.81 0.41 -10.41
CA ARG A 84 -0.22 -0.49 -9.87
C ARG A 84 0.20 -1.07 -8.52
N GLU A 85 1.45 -1.52 -8.41
CA GLU A 85 1.97 -2.06 -7.15
C GLU A 85 1.93 -1.03 -6.01
N ILE A 86 2.24 0.23 -6.31
CA ILE A 86 2.17 1.32 -5.34
C ILE A 86 0.73 1.54 -4.87
N VAL A 87 -0.23 1.56 -5.80
CA VAL A 87 -1.65 1.72 -5.47
C VAL A 87 -2.16 0.54 -4.64
N ASP A 88 -1.72 -0.68 -4.94
CA ASP A 88 -2.08 -1.85 -4.15
C ASP A 88 -1.64 -1.69 -2.68
N LEU A 89 -0.44 -1.14 -2.45
CA LEU A 89 0.01 -0.84 -1.08
C LEU A 89 -0.80 0.25 -0.41
N MET A 90 -1.24 1.27 -1.15
CA MET A 90 -2.14 2.30 -0.63
C MET A 90 -3.46 1.70 -0.15
N LEU A 91 -4.00 0.72 -0.87
CA LEU A 91 -5.23 0.05 -0.50
C LEU A 91 -5.12 -0.73 0.82
N ILE A 92 -3.92 -1.14 1.20
CA ILE A 92 -3.69 -1.77 2.51
C ILE A 92 -4.07 -0.82 3.64
N CYS A 93 -3.89 0.49 3.46
CA CYS A 93 -4.31 1.48 4.44
C CYS A 93 -5.83 1.48 4.68
N GLU A 94 -6.61 1.14 3.65
CA GLU A 94 -8.06 0.98 3.80
C GLU A 94 -8.41 -0.29 4.58
N LEU A 95 -7.68 -1.37 4.29
CA LEU A 95 -7.99 -2.71 4.83
C LEU A 95 -7.88 -2.80 6.34
N CYS A 96 -7.04 -2.00 6.96
CA CYS A 96 -6.87 -2.04 8.41
C CYS A 96 -7.97 -1.31 9.17
N LEU A 97 -8.92 -0.69 8.45
CA LEU A 97 -10.01 0.07 9.05
C LEU A 97 -11.33 -0.67 8.87
N HIS A 98 -12.12 -0.73 9.94
CA HIS A 98 -13.45 -1.34 9.91
C HIS A 98 -14.41 -0.47 9.10
N GLU A 99 -14.38 0.85 9.35
CA GLU A 99 -15.09 1.84 8.55
C GLU A 99 -14.06 2.70 7.82
N ILE A 100 -14.12 2.71 6.49
CA ILE A 100 -13.15 3.42 5.67
C ILE A 100 -13.59 4.88 5.52
N PRO A 101 -12.78 5.85 5.99
CA PRO A 101 -13.12 7.25 5.79
C PRO A 101 -13.17 7.59 4.30
N ALA A 102 -14.22 8.30 3.88
CA ALA A 102 -14.37 8.73 2.49
C ALA A 102 -13.16 9.54 2.02
N LYS A 103 -12.59 10.36 2.89
CA LYS A 103 -11.42 11.18 2.59
C LYS A 103 -10.20 10.33 2.18
N LEU A 104 -10.01 9.18 2.84
CA LEU A 104 -8.93 8.24 2.51
C LEU A 104 -9.20 7.57 1.15
N SER A 105 -10.39 7.02 0.95
CA SER A 105 -10.76 6.39 -0.32
C SER A 105 -10.69 7.37 -1.48
N ASP A 106 -11.17 8.58 -1.31
CA ASP A 106 -11.13 9.63 -2.34
C ASP A 106 -9.70 10.01 -2.69
N SER A 107 -8.81 10.09 -1.70
CA SER A 107 -7.39 10.37 -1.92
C SER A 107 -6.73 9.27 -2.75
N ILE A 108 -6.97 8.02 -2.41
CA ILE A 108 -6.40 6.87 -3.14
C ILE A 108 -6.96 6.82 -4.56
N ASP A 109 -8.26 7.07 -4.73
CA ASP A 109 -8.89 7.12 -6.05
C ASP A 109 -8.24 8.19 -6.94
N ARG A 110 -7.99 9.37 -6.37
CA ARG A 110 -7.32 10.47 -7.09
C ARG A 110 -5.89 10.11 -7.48
N TRP A 111 -5.13 9.54 -6.56
CA TRP A 111 -3.76 9.11 -6.83
C TRP A 111 -3.74 8.04 -7.92
N ALA A 112 -4.63 7.06 -7.85
CA ALA A 112 -4.73 6.01 -8.85
C ALA A 112 -5.05 6.58 -10.24
N ALA A 113 -6.02 7.49 -10.32
CA ALA A 113 -6.40 8.15 -11.57
C ALA A 113 -5.24 8.95 -12.16
N ASP A 114 -4.56 9.76 -11.35
CA ASP A 114 -3.46 10.61 -11.80
C ASP A 114 -2.21 9.81 -12.16
N LEU A 115 -2.03 8.61 -11.58
CA LEU A 115 -0.96 7.69 -11.96
C LEU A 115 -1.33 6.81 -13.17
N GLY A 116 -2.55 6.92 -13.67
CA GLY A 116 -2.99 6.14 -14.82
C GLY A 116 -3.38 4.70 -14.50
N VAL A 117 -3.64 4.39 -13.24
CA VAL A 117 -4.18 3.08 -12.84
C VAL A 117 -5.67 3.09 -13.15
N ASN A 118 -6.12 2.14 -13.97
CA ASN A 118 -7.48 2.18 -14.47
C ASN A 118 -8.50 1.80 -13.39
N ASP A 119 -9.72 2.37 -13.50
CA ASP A 119 -10.78 2.21 -12.51
C ASP A 119 -11.20 0.75 -12.31
N ILE A 120 -11.12 -0.05 -13.36
CA ILE A 120 -11.47 -1.48 -13.30
C ILE A 120 -10.45 -2.22 -12.43
N ASP A 121 -9.16 -1.99 -12.65
CA ASP A 121 -8.11 -2.62 -11.86
C ASP A 121 -8.20 -2.21 -10.39
N LEU A 122 -8.48 -0.93 -10.13
CA LEU A 122 -8.65 -0.42 -8.77
C LEU A 122 -9.86 -1.06 -8.09
N THR A 123 -10.99 -1.16 -8.78
CA THR A 123 -12.21 -1.78 -8.25
C THR A 123 -11.99 -3.24 -7.94
N VAL A 124 -11.37 -3.99 -8.85
CA VAL A 124 -11.06 -5.41 -8.65
C VAL A 124 -10.12 -5.61 -7.46
N ALA A 125 -9.05 -4.81 -7.37
CA ALA A 125 -8.11 -4.90 -6.27
C ALA A 125 -8.80 -4.64 -4.92
N ARG A 126 -9.67 -3.62 -4.87
CA ARG A 126 -10.41 -3.28 -3.66
C ARG A 126 -11.39 -4.37 -3.26
N GLU A 127 -12.11 -4.94 -4.20
CA GLU A 127 -13.05 -6.04 -3.95
C GLU A 127 -12.33 -7.31 -3.47
N LEU A 128 -11.20 -7.66 -4.10
CA LEU A 128 -10.40 -8.80 -3.68
C LEU A 128 -9.87 -8.62 -2.26
N ALA A 129 -9.39 -7.43 -1.95
CA ALA A 129 -8.87 -7.10 -0.64
C ALA A 129 -9.96 -7.18 0.44
N GLN A 130 -11.14 -6.63 0.16
CA GLN A 130 -12.29 -6.69 1.06
C GLN A 130 -12.80 -8.12 1.23
N GLY A 131 -12.83 -8.89 0.16
CA GLY A 131 -13.21 -10.30 0.19
C GLY A 131 -12.26 -11.14 1.03
N ALA A 132 -10.96 -10.92 0.90
CA ALA A 132 -9.94 -11.60 1.69
C ALA A 132 -10.08 -11.26 3.18
N GLN A 133 -10.33 -9.99 3.51
CA GLN A 133 -10.56 -9.55 4.88
C GLN A 133 -11.80 -10.22 5.48
N ALA A 134 -12.91 -10.22 4.74
CA ALA A 134 -14.16 -10.83 5.20
C ALA A 134 -13.99 -12.34 5.45
N ARG A 135 -13.25 -13.02 4.57
CA ARG A 135 -12.97 -14.45 4.73
C ARG A 135 -12.10 -14.72 5.95
N ALA A 136 -11.10 -13.90 6.18
CA ALA A 136 -10.23 -14.02 7.35
C ALA A 136 -11.04 -13.83 8.65
N GLN A 137 -11.93 -12.85 8.69
CA GLN A 137 -12.82 -12.62 9.82
C GLN A 137 -13.76 -13.81 10.04
N TYR A 138 -14.31 -14.36 8.97
CA TYR A 138 -15.18 -15.55 9.06
C TYR A 138 -14.42 -16.75 9.62
N ASP A 139 -13.21 -16.98 9.15
CA ASP A 139 -12.38 -18.09 9.63
C ASP A 139 -12.03 -17.95 11.10
N LEU A 140 -11.72 -16.73 11.55
CA LEU A 140 -11.49 -16.44 12.97
C LEU A 140 -12.74 -16.70 13.82
N TYR A 141 -13.89 -16.27 13.34
CA TYR A 141 -15.16 -16.48 14.04
C TYR A 141 -15.49 -17.96 14.15
N ARG A 142 -15.28 -18.70 13.05
CA ARG A 142 -15.59 -20.13 12.98
C ARG A 142 -14.65 -20.97 13.85
N ASN A 143 -13.38 -20.62 13.90
CA ASN A 143 -12.33 -21.42 14.54
C ASN A 143 -11.85 -20.85 15.88
N GLY A 144 -12.31 -19.70 16.21
CA GLY A 144 -11.99 -19.04 17.49
C GLY A 144 -12.97 -19.46 18.57
#